data_62afa75cc6235cb8f52f00316412f75b
#
_entry.id   62afa75cc6235cb8f52f00316412f75b
#
_cell.length_a   1.000
_cell.length_b   1.000
_cell.length_c   1.000
_cell.angle_alpha   90.00
_cell.angle_beta   90.00
_cell.angle_gamma   90.00
#
_symmetry.space_group_name_H-M   'P 1'
#
loop_
_entity.id
_entity.type
_entity.pdbx_description
1 polymer ?
#
loop_
_entity_poly.entity_id
_entity_poly.type
_entity_poly.pdbx_seq_one_letter_code
_entity_poly.pdbx_strand_id
1 'polypeptide(L)'
;MRFNKTKLLSYDIVLSMTAVSMLSTSPIASAAGNVKDEEYSYVKGLDEDPCYTRWREKRNTSKVYCYPKKYAATYTIVKGCYYDSYEKKHINLRDCSSCVKIPVGVHGIITNSVREDGCNRASLYINSGKEQATQGVWSPDSTANSSYVVFK
;
A
#
# COMPACT_ATOMS: atom_id res chain seq x y z
N MET A 1 6.52 -17.77 90.60
CA MET A 1 6.91 -16.98 89.40
C MET A 1 6.50 -17.73 88.15
N ARG A 2 5.47 -17.26 87.48
CA ARG A 2 4.94 -17.91 86.26
C ARG A 2 5.35 -17.05 85.03
N PHE A 3 6.13 -17.64 84.14
CA PHE A 3 6.48 -16.98 82.86
C PHE A 3 5.39 -17.30 81.84
N ASN A 4 4.71 -16.27 81.42
CA ASN A 4 3.76 -16.36 80.26
C ASN A 4 4.58 -16.46 79.01
N LYS A 5 4.37 -17.54 78.24
CA LYS A 5 4.86 -17.70 76.88
C LYS A 5 3.90 -17.02 75.94
N THR A 6 4.28 -15.86 75.45
CA THR A 6 3.58 -15.20 74.37
C THR A 6 3.86 -15.96 73.06
N LYS A 7 2.79 -16.50 72.45
CA LYS A 7 2.87 -17.11 71.13
C LYS A 7 2.94 -16.01 70.09
N LEU A 8 4.09 -15.91 69.41
CA LEU A 8 4.18 -15.13 68.15
C LEU A 8 3.45 -15.93 67.07
N LEU A 9 2.36 -15.38 66.59
CA LEU A 9 1.73 -15.80 65.36
C LEU A 9 2.50 -15.20 64.17
N SER A 10 3.27 -16.05 63.49
CA SER A 10 3.88 -15.70 62.23
C SER A 10 2.81 -15.65 61.18
N TYR A 11 2.50 -14.46 60.71
CA TYR A 11 1.69 -14.30 59.49
C TYR A 11 2.64 -14.46 58.30
N ASP A 12 2.60 -15.61 57.67
CA ASP A 12 3.16 -15.83 56.33
C ASP A 12 2.31 -15.08 55.31
N ILE A 13 2.76 -13.89 54.96
CA ILE A 13 2.21 -13.16 53.82
C ILE A 13 2.78 -13.82 52.55
N VAL A 14 2.01 -14.74 51.99
CA VAL A 14 2.27 -15.27 50.67
C VAL A 14 1.94 -14.15 49.69
N LEU A 15 2.98 -13.41 49.29
CA LEU A 15 2.90 -12.42 48.21
C LEU A 15 2.86 -13.19 46.88
N SER A 16 1.67 -13.58 46.44
CA SER A 16 1.47 -14.13 45.10
C SER A 16 1.71 -12.99 44.07
N MET A 17 2.93 -12.89 43.56
CA MET A 17 3.21 -12.12 42.36
C MET A 17 2.57 -12.79 41.17
N THR A 18 1.35 -12.42 40.87
CA THR A 18 0.76 -12.63 39.54
C THR A 18 1.52 -11.74 38.57
N ALA A 19 2.52 -12.32 37.90
CA ALA A 19 3.12 -11.72 36.73
C ALA A 19 2.06 -11.65 35.62
N VAL A 20 1.36 -10.52 35.56
CA VAL A 20 0.56 -10.18 34.39
C VAL A 20 1.57 -9.90 33.28
N SER A 21 1.88 -10.91 32.49
CA SER A 21 2.53 -10.73 31.21
C SER A 21 1.58 -9.92 30.32
N MET A 22 1.71 -8.59 30.37
CA MET A 22 1.18 -7.74 29.33
C MET A 22 1.92 -8.12 28.06
N LEU A 23 1.30 -9.00 27.27
CA LEU A 23 1.57 -9.07 25.86
C LEU A 23 1.24 -7.69 25.31
N SER A 24 2.23 -6.82 25.26
CA SER A 24 2.18 -5.64 24.43
C SER A 24 2.11 -6.14 23.00
N THR A 25 0.88 -6.37 22.51
CA THR A 25 0.64 -6.36 21.09
C THR A 25 0.97 -4.95 20.63
N SER A 26 2.25 -4.72 20.31
CA SER A 26 2.62 -3.54 19.56
C SER A 26 1.68 -3.53 18.37
N PRO A 27 0.83 -2.49 18.18
CA PRO A 27 0.12 -2.38 16.93
C PRO A 27 1.22 -2.40 15.88
N ILE A 28 1.21 -3.43 15.02
CA ILE A 28 2.02 -3.41 13.80
C ILE A 28 1.50 -2.15 13.12
N ALA A 29 2.27 -1.07 13.24
CA ALA A 29 1.98 0.16 12.55
C ALA A 29 2.05 -0.24 11.06
N SER A 30 0.89 -0.59 10.51
CA SER A 30 0.74 -0.73 9.07
C SER A 30 1.26 0.58 8.52
N ALA A 31 2.44 0.54 7.90
CA ALA A 31 3.05 1.74 7.35
C ALA A 31 1.98 2.43 6.51
N ALA A 32 1.58 3.63 6.94
CA ALA A 32 0.50 4.36 6.30
C ALA A 32 0.81 4.39 4.79
N GLY A 33 -0.09 3.84 3.97
CA GLY A 33 0.10 3.75 2.53
C GLY A 33 0.26 5.14 1.91
N ASN A 34 0.87 5.21 0.75
CA ASN A 34 0.92 6.42 -0.05
C ASN A 34 -0.37 6.56 -0.87
N VAL A 35 -1.44 6.93 -0.20
CA VAL A 35 -2.82 7.01 -0.74
C VAL A 35 -3.18 8.38 -1.32
N LYS A 36 -2.24 9.31 -1.37
CA LYS A 36 -2.47 10.62 -2.01
C LYS A 36 -2.62 10.44 -3.50
N ASP A 37 -3.72 10.91 -4.05
CA ASP A 37 -3.97 10.87 -5.49
C ASP A 37 -3.05 11.84 -6.25
N GLU A 38 -2.64 11.42 -7.44
CA GLU A 38 -1.92 12.22 -8.42
C GLU A 38 -2.65 12.13 -9.77
N GLU A 39 -2.78 13.25 -10.46
CA GLU A 39 -3.41 13.29 -11.77
C GLU A 39 -2.51 12.68 -12.83
N TYR A 40 -3.15 12.04 -13.82
CA TYR A 40 -2.52 11.63 -15.07
C TYR A 40 -3.37 12.08 -16.25
N SER A 41 -2.71 12.31 -17.36
CA SER A 41 -3.31 12.57 -18.66
C SER A 41 -2.48 11.86 -19.73
N TYR A 42 -3.15 11.31 -20.72
CA TYR A 42 -2.53 10.71 -21.89
C TYR A 42 -3.31 11.11 -23.12
N VAL A 43 -2.62 11.59 -24.14
CA VAL A 43 -3.17 11.93 -25.45
C VAL A 43 -2.37 11.19 -26.52
N LYS A 44 -3.03 10.32 -27.25
CA LYS A 44 -2.41 9.48 -28.27
C LYS A 44 -1.80 10.35 -29.38
N GLY A 45 -0.55 10.07 -29.69
CA GLY A 45 0.20 10.79 -30.74
C GLY A 45 0.78 12.14 -30.32
N LEU A 46 0.44 12.65 -29.12
CA LEU A 46 1.09 13.81 -28.51
C LEU A 46 2.05 13.40 -27.39
N ASP A 47 1.67 12.40 -26.62
CA ASP A 47 2.52 11.84 -25.57
C ASP A 47 3.41 10.73 -26.12
N GLU A 48 4.57 10.57 -25.52
CA GLU A 48 5.47 9.47 -25.85
C GLU A 48 4.78 8.12 -25.59
N ASP A 49 4.98 7.17 -26.48
CA ASP A 49 4.56 5.78 -26.28
C ASP A 49 5.81 4.93 -26.00
N PRO A 50 5.97 4.34 -24.81
CA PRO A 50 4.95 4.22 -23.74
C PRO A 50 4.88 5.43 -22.80
N CYS A 51 3.67 5.84 -22.43
CA CYS A 51 3.42 6.87 -21.45
C CYS A 51 3.39 6.29 -20.03
N TYR A 52 4.16 6.85 -19.14
CA TYR A 52 4.22 6.44 -17.73
C TYR A 52 3.85 7.60 -16.82
N THR A 53 3.12 7.29 -15.75
CA THR A 53 2.98 8.23 -14.64
C THR A 53 4.32 8.39 -13.92
N ARG A 54 4.45 9.43 -13.11
CA ARG A 54 5.64 9.60 -12.29
C ARG A 54 5.83 8.42 -11.33
N TRP A 55 7.08 7.98 -11.11
CA TRP A 55 7.43 6.98 -10.10
C TRP A 55 7.14 7.48 -8.70
N ARG A 56 6.36 6.73 -7.93
CA ARG A 56 5.97 7.07 -6.57
C ARG A 56 6.29 5.95 -5.60
N GLU A 57 6.58 6.31 -4.37
CA GLU A 57 6.85 5.35 -3.31
C GLU A 57 5.64 4.45 -3.06
N LYS A 58 5.86 3.15 -3.11
CA LYS A 58 4.90 2.12 -2.73
C LYS A 58 5.26 1.61 -1.34
N ARG A 59 4.42 1.90 -0.35
CA ARG A 59 4.76 1.69 1.07
C ARG A 59 4.32 0.35 1.63
N ASN A 60 3.25 -0.23 1.10
CA ASN A 60 2.69 -1.48 1.57
C ASN A 60 2.24 -2.38 0.41
N THR A 61 1.71 -3.57 0.72
CA THR A 61 1.21 -4.54 -0.25
C THR A 61 -0.22 -4.27 -0.73
N SER A 62 -0.81 -3.11 -0.38
CA SER A 62 -2.14 -2.77 -0.87
C SER A 62 -2.20 -2.67 -2.39
N LYS A 63 -3.41 -2.76 -2.94
CA LYS A 63 -3.63 -2.61 -4.38
C LYS A 63 -3.32 -1.18 -4.82
N VAL A 64 -3.00 -0.98 -6.10
CA VAL A 64 -2.86 0.34 -6.72
C VAL A 64 -4.24 0.86 -7.07
N TYR A 65 -4.52 2.11 -6.74
CA TYR A 65 -5.75 2.79 -7.09
C TYR A 65 -5.63 3.53 -8.41
N CYS A 66 -6.67 3.46 -9.25
CA CYS A 66 -6.78 4.21 -10.49
C CYS A 66 -8.24 4.55 -10.77
N TYR A 67 -8.50 5.80 -11.10
CA TYR A 67 -9.84 6.31 -11.39
C TYR A 67 -9.83 7.18 -12.64
N PRO A 68 -10.19 6.63 -13.81
CA PRO A 68 -10.40 7.41 -15.04
C PRO A 68 -11.59 8.35 -14.91
N LYS A 69 -11.37 9.64 -15.09
CA LYS A 69 -12.39 10.69 -14.91
C LYS A 69 -13.01 11.17 -16.21
N LYS A 70 -12.20 11.21 -17.28
CA LYS A 70 -12.60 11.85 -18.54
C LYS A 70 -12.09 11.11 -19.77
N TYR A 71 -12.76 11.36 -20.87
CA TYR A 71 -12.53 10.91 -22.24
C TYR A 71 -12.79 9.41 -22.40
N ALA A 72 -11.80 8.56 -22.17
CA ALA A 72 -11.94 7.13 -22.40
C ALA A 72 -11.51 6.29 -21.21
N ALA A 73 -11.83 4.99 -21.27
CA ALA A 73 -11.29 4.00 -20.35
C ALA A 73 -9.75 4.04 -20.38
N THR A 74 -9.14 3.81 -19.22
CA THR A 74 -7.69 3.67 -19.10
C THR A 74 -7.30 2.22 -19.19
N TYR A 75 -6.43 1.89 -20.13
CA TYR A 75 -5.69 0.64 -20.16
C TYR A 75 -4.38 0.85 -19.43
N THR A 76 -4.10 0.02 -18.44
CA THR A 76 -2.94 0.24 -17.58
C THR A 76 -2.29 -1.05 -17.10
N ILE A 77 -0.97 -0.98 -16.87
CA ILE A 77 -0.16 -1.99 -16.21
C ILE A 77 0.53 -1.30 -15.04
N VAL A 78 0.50 -1.92 -13.87
CA VAL A 78 1.31 -1.46 -12.73
C VAL A 78 2.75 -1.88 -12.98
N LYS A 79 3.61 -0.88 -13.08
CA LYS A 79 5.07 -1.07 -13.17
C LYS A 79 5.68 -0.93 -11.78
N GLY A 80 6.68 -1.74 -11.49
CA GLY A 80 7.48 -1.67 -10.28
C GLY A 80 8.93 -1.43 -10.59
N CYS A 81 9.64 -0.76 -9.68
CA CYS A 81 11.09 -0.67 -9.69
C CYS A 81 11.64 -0.52 -8.27
N TYR A 82 12.92 -0.77 -8.12
CA TYR A 82 13.67 -0.39 -6.93
C TYR A 82 14.32 0.98 -7.19
N TYR A 83 14.12 1.91 -6.26
CA TYR A 83 14.84 3.19 -6.28
C TYR A 83 16.08 3.06 -5.39
N ASP A 84 17.24 3.10 -6.01
CA ASP A 84 18.52 3.13 -5.32
C ASP A 84 18.79 4.57 -4.87
N SER A 85 18.74 4.80 -3.56
CA SER A 85 18.96 6.12 -2.97
C SER A 85 20.41 6.59 -3.04
N TYR A 86 21.36 5.66 -3.13
CA TYR A 86 22.79 5.96 -3.24
C TYR A 86 23.13 6.42 -4.65
N GLU A 87 22.72 5.67 -5.67
CA GLU A 87 22.96 6.01 -7.08
C GLU A 87 21.88 6.93 -7.67
N LYS A 88 20.83 7.25 -6.89
CA LYS A 88 19.71 8.11 -7.28
C LYS A 88 19.03 7.68 -8.59
N LYS A 89 18.93 6.40 -8.84
CA LYS A 89 18.35 5.84 -10.06
C LYS A 89 17.29 4.77 -9.79
N HIS A 90 16.42 4.57 -10.78
CA HIS A 90 15.45 3.48 -10.81
C HIS A 90 16.06 2.27 -11.51
N ILE A 91 16.08 1.13 -10.83
CA ILE A 91 16.62 -0.13 -11.33
C ILE A 91 15.60 -1.26 -11.24
N ASN A 92 15.84 -2.35 -11.96
CA ASN A 92 14.99 -3.54 -11.96
C ASN A 92 13.53 -3.25 -12.32
N LEU A 93 13.30 -2.45 -13.36
CA LEU A 93 11.98 -2.14 -13.88
C LEU A 93 11.30 -3.42 -14.37
N ARG A 94 10.03 -3.62 -13.95
CA ARG A 94 9.24 -4.79 -14.34
C ARG A 94 7.75 -4.52 -14.32
N ASP A 95 6.99 -5.39 -14.97
CA ASP A 95 5.54 -5.42 -14.87
C ASP A 95 5.15 -6.15 -13.58
N CYS A 96 4.31 -5.51 -12.78
CA CYS A 96 3.84 -6.03 -11.50
C CYS A 96 2.33 -6.30 -11.51
N SER A 97 1.67 -6.17 -12.66
CA SER A 97 0.30 -6.61 -12.90
C SER A 97 0.09 -7.00 -14.37
N SER A 98 -1.01 -7.68 -14.67
CA SER A 98 -1.51 -7.77 -16.05
C SER A 98 -1.99 -6.40 -16.54
N CYS A 99 -2.20 -6.29 -17.86
CA CYS A 99 -2.88 -5.13 -18.44
C CYS A 99 -4.37 -5.18 -18.10
N VAL A 100 -4.90 -4.14 -17.50
CA VAL A 100 -6.31 -4.02 -17.13
C VAL A 100 -6.95 -2.82 -17.82
N LYS A 101 -8.25 -2.94 -18.12
CA LYS A 101 -9.08 -1.85 -18.66
C LYS A 101 -10.00 -1.35 -17.56
N ILE A 102 -9.87 -0.09 -17.17
CA ILE A 102 -10.73 0.56 -16.17
C ILE A 102 -11.64 1.56 -16.89
N PRO A 103 -12.97 1.37 -16.85
CA PRO A 103 -13.91 2.30 -17.47
C PRO A 103 -13.91 3.68 -16.82
N VAL A 104 -14.31 4.70 -17.56
CA VAL A 104 -14.54 6.05 -17.03
C VAL A 104 -15.58 6.00 -15.93
N GLY A 105 -15.33 6.72 -14.84
CA GLY A 105 -16.23 6.80 -13.67
C GLY A 105 -16.14 5.60 -12.71
N VAL A 106 -15.27 4.61 -12.99
CA VAL A 106 -15.08 3.44 -12.12
C VAL A 106 -13.85 3.62 -11.24
N HIS A 107 -14.04 3.56 -9.93
CA HIS A 107 -12.96 3.50 -8.95
C HIS A 107 -12.33 2.11 -8.96
N GLY A 108 -11.19 1.96 -9.62
CA GLY A 108 -10.49 0.69 -9.78
C GLY A 108 -9.38 0.53 -8.75
N ILE A 109 -9.23 -0.69 -8.24
CA ILE A 109 -8.05 -1.13 -7.50
C ILE A 109 -7.40 -2.31 -8.21
N ILE A 110 -6.13 -2.18 -8.54
CA ILE A 110 -5.37 -3.12 -9.35
C ILE A 110 -4.52 -4.00 -8.45
N THR A 111 -4.73 -5.32 -8.53
CA THR A 111 -3.87 -6.30 -7.87
C THR A 111 -2.48 -6.22 -8.49
N ASN A 112 -1.46 -6.18 -7.64
CA ASN A 112 -0.07 -6.02 -8.09
C ASN A 112 0.90 -6.73 -7.14
N SER A 113 2.10 -7.00 -7.62
CA SER A 113 3.19 -7.67 -6.89
C SER A 113 4.38 -6.74 -6.59
N VAL A 114 4.20 -5.42 -6.65
CA VAL A 114 5.31 -4.45 -6.51
C VAL A 114 6.15 -4.70 -5.26
N ARG A 115 5.52 -4.87 -4.10
CA ARG A 115 6.23 -5.10 -2.83
C ARG A 115 6.76 -6.53 -2.69
N GLU A 116 5.99 -7.49 -3.17
CA GLU A 116 6.34 -8.91 -3.19
C GLU A 116 7.57 -9.15 -4.09
N ASP A 117 7.70 -8.39 -5.18
CA ASP A 117 8.85 -8.43 -6.10
C ASP A 117 10.06 -7.61 -5.61
N GLY A 118 10.04 -7.12 -4.38
CA GLY A 118 11.12 -6.33 -3.79
C GLY A 118 11.22 -4.89 -4.33
N CYS A 119 10.24 -4.42 -5.08
CA CYS A 119 10.18 -3.04 -5.54
C CYS A 119 9.71 -2.08 -4.44
N ASN A 120 10.19 -0.85 -4.46
CA ASN A 120 9.79 0.19 -3.51
C ASN A 120 9.12 1.40 -4.19
N ARG A 121 9.01 1.38 -5.51
CA ARG A 121 8.33 2.39 -6.32
C ARG A 121 7.33 1.74 -7.25
N ALA A 122 6.23 2.46 -7.51
CA ALA A 122 5.25 2.11 -8.52
C ALA A 122 5.04 3.25 -9.50
N SER A 123 4.65 2.90 -10.72
CA SER A 123 4.18 3.78 -11.77
C SER A 123 3.09 3.06 -12.54
N LEU A 124 2.24 3.80 -13.24
CA LEU A 124 1.31 3.22 -14.20
C LEU A 124 1.81 3.45 -15.62
N TYR A 125 1.86 2.39 -16.41
CA TYR A 125 1.80 2.51 -17.86
C TYR A 125 0.38 2.90 -18.24
N ILE A 126 0.19 3.95 -19.02
CA ILE A 126 -1.13 4.47 -19.41
C ILE A 126 -1.30 4.40 -20.92
N ASN A 127 -2.47 3.92 -21.33
CA ASN A 127 -2.90 3.93 -22.71
C ASN A 127 -4.43 4.11 -22.79
N SER A 128 -4.93 4.74 -23.85
CA SER A 128 -6.36 4.94 -24.12
C SER A 128 -6.96 3.91 -25.07
N GLY A 129 -6.18 2.89 -25.48
CA GLY A 129 -6.61 1.90 -26.46
C GLY A 129 -6.77 2.50 -27.86
N LYS A 130 -8.00 2.43 -28.41
CA LYS A 130 -8.33 3.01 -29.72
C LYS A 130 -8.69 4.49 -29.65
N GLU A 131 -9.03 4.98 -28.47
CA GLU A 131 -9.47 6.35 -28.24
C GLU A 131 -8.29 7.34 -28.21
N GLN A 132 -8.61 8.62 -28.38
CA GLN A 132 -7.59 9.66 -28.49
C GLN A 132 -6.95 10.02 -27.16
N ALA A 133 -7.69 9.95 -26.06
CA ALA A 133 -7.21 10.39 -24.78
C ALA A 133 -7.83 9.66 -23.60
N THR A 134 -7.14 9.66 -22.46
CA THR A 134 -7.69 9.31 -21.13
C THR A 134 -7.09 10.22 -20.07
N GLN A 135 -7.88 10.53 -19.05
CA GLN A 135 -7.44 11.37 -17.92
C GLN A 135 -8.08 10.87 -16.63
N GLY A 136 -7.32 10.93 -15.55
CA GLY A 136 -7.81 10.49 -14.25
C GLY A 136 -6.85 10.79 -13.11
N VAL A 137 -7.01 10.04 -12.03
CA VAL A 137 -6.11 10.07 -10.86
C VAL A 137 -5.70 8.67 -10.48
N TRP A 138 -4.57 8.55 -9.80
CA TRP A 138 -4.06 7.30 -9.29
C TRP A 138 -3.27 7.49 -7.99
N SER A 139 -3.14 6.42 -7.21
CA SER A 139 -2.21 6.35 -6.09
C SER A 139 -1.55 4.98 -5.98
N PRO A 140 -0.28 4.91 -5.55
CA PRO A 140 0.46 3.64 -5.47
C PRO A 140 -0.09 2.69 -4.40
N ASP A 141 -0.73 3.20 -3.37
CA ASP A 141 -1.39 2.44 -2.33
C ASP A 141 -2.88 2.81 -2.29
N SER A 142 -3.72 1.90 -1.81
CA SER A 142 -5.15 2.12 -1.67
C SER A 142 -5.63 1.81 -0.25
N THR A 143 -6.69 2.49 0.16
CA THR A 143 -7.49 2.12 1.33
C THR A 143 -8.55 1.10 0.94
N ALA A 144 -8.94 0.25 1.89
CA ALA A 144 -10.07 -0.65 1.67
C ALA A 144 -11.36 0.18 1.53
N ASN A 145 -12.07 -0.05 0.42
CA ASN A 145 -13.38 0.55 0.16
C ASN A 145 -14.23 -0.46 -0.61
N SER A 146 -15.41 -0.78 -0.08
CA SER A 146 -16.32 -1.77 -0.67
C SER A 146 -16.91 -1.35 -2.02
N SER A 147 -16.89 -0.04 -2.35
CA SER A 147 -17.37 0.47 -3.65
C SER A 147 -16.32 0.36 -4.76
N TYR A 148 -15.07 -0.03 -4.45
CA TYR A 148 -14.03 -0.15 -5.45
C TYR A 148 -14.08 -1.49 -6.18
N VAL A 149 -13.91 -1.43 -7.50
CA VAL A 149 -13.86 -2.62 -8.36
C VAL A 149 -12.42 -3.16 -8.41
N VAL A 150 -12.27 -4.45 -8.15
CA VAL A 150 -10.96 -5.13 -8.17
C VAL A 150 -10.64 -5.61 -9.58
N PHE A 151 -9.51 -5.19 -10.10
CA PHE A 151 -8.92 -5.64 -11.37
C PHE A 151 -7.70 -6.55 -11.07
N LYS A 152 -7.60 -7.65 -11.85
CA LYS A 152 -6.54 -8.66 -11.72
C LYS A 152 -5.75 -8.82 -13.01
#